data_1b439676290fe8c9278d014c4d4aa2dd
#
_entry.id   1b439676290fe8c9278d014c4d4aa2dd
#
_cell.length_a   1.000
_cell.length_b   1.000
_cell.length_c   1.000
_cell.angle_alpha   90.00
_cell.angle_beta   90.00
_cell.angle_gamma   90.00
#
_symmetry.space_group_name_H-M   'P 1'
#
loop_
_entity.id
_entity.type
_entity.pdbx_description
1 polymer ?
#
loop_
_entity_poly.entity_id
_entity_poly.type
_entity_poly.pdbx_seq_one_letter_code
_entity_poly.pdbx_strand_id
1 'polypeptide(L)'
;VDLHAITVWQNPDDLKSNILDVASIYLAAGLDPNKSTIFVQSTVPYHAELAWILNCSSKIGWLNRMTQFKEKAGKNRENVSSGLYTYPNLMAADILLYFSDLVPVGDDQKQHLELTRDIAQKFNNDYSNFGGADFFPIPDPLIIDESSRVMSLRDGKKKMSKSDPSAMSRIEFKDDNDLIIKKISKAKTDPLPLPSSINDLDTRPEVHNLLSIFSSLSGSKLIDV
;
A
#
# COMPACT_ATOMS: atom_id res chain seq x y z
N VAL A 1 -2.07 -0.62 11.11
CA VAL A 1 -3.37 -0.24 10.47
C VAL A 1 -4.44 -1.29 10.70
N ASP A 2 -4.59 -1.72 11.93
CA ASP A 2 -5.55 -2.74 12.37
C ASP A 2 -7.01 -2.27 12.25
N LEU A 3 -7.30 -0.97 12.40
CA LEU A 3 -8.63 -0.43 12.15
C LEU A 3 -9.06 -0.55 10.68
N HIS A 4 -8.12 -0.48 9.72
CA HIS A 4 -8.40 -0.78 8.32
C HIS A 4 -8.64 -2.27 8.09
N ALA A 5 -7.93 -3.14 8.81
CA ALA A 5 -8.08 -4.59 8.65
C ALA A 5 -9.50 -5.06 8.98
N ILE A 6 -10.14 -4.48 10.01
CA ILE A 6 -11.50 -4.86 10.45
C ILE A 6 -12.62 -4.35 9.52
N THR A 7 -12.31 -3.62 8.45
CA THR A 7 -13.32 -3.27 7.41
C THR A 7 -13.87 -4.50 6.72
N VAL A 8 -13.16 -5.61 6.78
CA VAL A 8 -13.60 -6.96 6.46
C VAL A 8 -13.43 -7.85 7.70
N TRP A 9 -14.22 -8.92 7.79
CA TRP A 9 -14.15 -9.80 8.96
C TRP A 9 -12.74 -10.36 9.17
N GLN A 10 -12.25 -10.30 10.42
CA GLN A 10 -10.97 -10.84 10.84
C GLN A 10 -11.18 -11.77 12.05
N ASN A 11 -10.45 -12.88 12.09
CA ASN A 11 -10.32 -13.64 13.32
C ASN A 11 -9.50 -12.80 14.32
N PRO A 12 -9.96 -12.57 15.56
CA PRO A 12 -9.25 -11.72 16.51
C PRO A 12 -7.84 -12.21 16.89
N ASP A 13 -7.66 -13.53 17.01
CA ASP A 13 -6.35 -14.10 17.38
C ASP A 13 -5.36 -13.96 16.20
N ASP A 14 -5.82 -14.21 14.98
CA ASP A 14 -5.02 -14.01 13.77
C ASP A 14 -4.66 -12.52 13.59
N LEU A 15 -5.61 -11.61 13.84
CA LEU A 15 -5.35 -10.17 13.74
C LEU A 15 -4.27 -9.75 14.73
N LYS A 16 -4.35 -10.21 15.98
CA LYS A 16 -3.34 -9.93 17.01
C LYS A 16 -1.96 -10.46 16.63
N SER A 17 -1.89 -11.69 16.13
CA SER A 17 -0.64 -12.30 15.65
C SER A 17 -0.06 -11.51 14.47
N ASN A 18 -0.90 -11.16 13.49
CA ASN A 18 -0.49 -10.42 12.30
C ASN A 18 0.03 -9.02 12.62
N ILE A 19 -0.51 -8.34 13.63
CA ILE A 19 0.01 -7.03 14.10
C ILE A 19 1.46 -7.17 14.56
N LEU A 20 1.76 -8.18 15.39
CA LEU A 20 3.10 -8.43 15.89
C LEU A 20 4.06 -8.86 14.77
N ASP A 21 3.59 -9.69 13.85
CA ASP A 21 4.36 -10.12 12.70
C ASP A 21 4.78 -8.93 11.82
N VAL A 22 3.84 -8.02 11.50
CA VAL A 22 4.13 -6.84 10.70
C VAL A 22 5.13 -5.91 11.41
N ALA A 23 4.98 -5.69 12.72
CA ALA A 23 5.92 -4.89 13.49
C ALA A 23 7.32 -5.52 13.47
N SER A 24 7.42 -6.84 13.64
CA SER A 24 8.68 -7.59 13.58
C SER A 24 9.35 -7.49 12.20
N ILE A 25 8.57 -7.57 11.12
CA ILE A 25 9.05 -7.42 9.74
C ILE A 25 9.61 -6.01 9.52
N TYR A 26 8.94 -4.96 10.00
CA TYR A 26 9.44 -3.58 9.87
C TYR A 26 10.80 -3.41 10.56
N LEU A 27 10.95 -3.93 11.78
CA LEU A 27 12.22 -3.88 12.50
C LEU A 27 13.31 -4.70 11.78
N ALA A 28 12.98 -5.90 11.32
CA ALA A 28 13.92 -6.76 10.57
C ALA A 28 14.33 -6.14 9.22
N ALA A 29 13.45 -5.38 8.59
CA ALA A 29 13.74 -4.63 7.36
C ALA A 29 14.60 -3.37 7.59
N GLY A 30 14.94 -3.06 8.85
CA GLY A 30 15.87 -1.97 9.18
C GLY A 30 15.20 -0.66 9.61
N LEU A 31 13.88 -0.66 9.86
CA LEU A 31 13.26 0.50 10.49
C LEU A 31 13.79 0.65 11.93
N ASP A 32 14.54 1.74 12.17
CA ASP A 32 15.11 2.06 13.47
C ASP A 32 14.06 2.73 14.37
N PRO A 33 13.62 2.08 15.48
CA PRO A 33 12.62 2.64 16.38
C PRO A 33 13.10 3.89 17.14
N ASN A 34 14.40 4.18 17.11
CA ASN A 34 14.93 5.42 17.68
C ASN A 34 14.78 6.61 16.72
N LYS A 35 14.55 6.35 15.43
CA LYS A 35 14.39 7.38 14.38
C LYS A 35 12.97 7.44 13.83
N SER A 36 12.22 6.35 13.92
CA SER A 36 10.88 6.22 13.35
C SER A 36 9.91 5.74 14.42
N THR A 37 8.77 6.39 14.53
CA THR A 37 7.72 5.96 15.45
C THR A 37 6.90 4.85 14.82
N ILE A 38 6.90 3.67 15.45
CA ILE A 38 6.09 2.50 15.05
C ILE A 38 5.07 2.26 16.15
N PHE A 39 3.80 2.22 15.80
CA PHE A 39 2.72 2.01 16.76
C PHE A 39 1.54 1.26 16.13
N VAL A 40 0.69 0.69 16.99
CA VAL A 40 -0.56 0.07 16.56
C VAL A 40 -1.63 1.15 16.45
N GLN A 41 -2.25 1.30 15.29
CA GLN A 41 -3.21 2.37 14.99
C GLN A 41 -4.34 2.48 16.03
N SER A 42 -4.91 1.37 16.46
CA SER A 42 -6.01 1.35 17.45
C SER A 42 -5.60 1.78 18.86
N THR A 43 -4.29 1.83 19.17
CA THR A 43 -3.81 2.35 20.47
C THR A 43 -3.85 3.87 20.54
N VAL A 44 -4.07 4.55 19.42
CA VAL A 44 -4.24 6.00 19.33
C VAL A 44 -5.69 6.30 18.93
N PRO A 45 -6.61 6.53 19.88
CA PRO A 45 -8.05 6.65 19.62
C PRO A 45 -8.41 7.83 18.70
N TYR A 46 -7.56 8.82 18.62
CA TYR A 46 -7.75 10.02 17.79
C TYR A 46 -7.86 9.73 16.29
N HIS A 47 -7.34 8.59 15.80
CA HIS A 47 -7.56 8.15 14.42
C HIS A 47 -9.05 7.96 14.14
N ALA A 48 -9.74 7.23 15.01
CA ALA A 48 -11.18 6.98 14.87
C ALA A 48 -12.01 8.25 15.13
N GLU A 49 -11.62 9.06 16.09
CA GLU A 49 -12.28 10.33 16.41
C GLU A 49 -12.19 11.32 15.24
N LEU A 50 -11.00 11.54 14.71
CA LEU A 50 -10.81 12.42 13.54
C LEU A 50 -11.51 11.83 12.31
N ALA A 51 -11.45 10.52 12.09
CA ALA A 51 -12.16 9.88 10.99
C ALA A 51 -13.66 10.16 11.04
N TRP A 52 -14.28 10.17 12.24
CA TRP A 52 -15.68 10.54 12.41
C TRP A 52 -15.93 12.00 12.01
N ILE A 53 -15.10 12.93 12.48
CA ILE A 53 -15.20 14.36 12.12
C ILE A 53 -15.08 14.55 10.59
N LEU A 54 -14.10 13.88 9.97
CA LEU A 54 -13.91 13.95 8.53
C LEU A 54 -15.04 13.27 7.75
N ASN A 55 -15.68 12.22 8.28
CA ASN A 55 -16.90 11.65 7.72
C ASN A 55 -18.04 12.68 7.63
N CYS A 56 -18.14 13.56 8.63
CA CYS A 56 -19.14 14.64 8.62
C CYS A 56 -18.80 15.77 7.64
N SER A 57 -17.56 15.92 7.27
CA SER A 57 -17.09 16.94 6.30
C SER A 57 -17.04 16.42 4.86
N SER A 58 -16.74 15.14 4.65
CA SER A 58 -16.60 14.56 3.32
C SER A 58 -17.96 14.36 2.62
N LYS A 59 -17.93 14.36 1.28
CA LYS A 59 -19.15 14.21 0.47
C LYS A 59 -19.33 12.76 0.03
N ILE A 60 -20.54 12.20 0.15
CA ILE A 60 -20.89 10.86 -0.36
C ILE A 60 -20.46 10.68 -1.84
N GLY A 61 -20.63 11.73 -2.66
CA GLY A 61 -20.21 11.69 -4.07
C GLY A 61 -18.71 11.47 -4.28
N TRP A 62 -17.87 11.87 -3.32
CA TRP A 62 -16.43 11.60 -3.35
C TRP A 62 -16.14 10.13 -3.08
N LEU A 63 -16.76 9.58 -2.04
CA LEU A 63 -16.62 8.16 -1.69
C LEU A 63 -17.16 7.24 -2.79
N ASN A 64 -18.25 7.62 -3.45
CA ASN A 64 -18.81 6.87 -4.58
C ASN A 64 -17.86 6.76 -5.79
N ARG A 65 -16.90 7.68 -5.93
CA ARG A 65 -15.91 7.64 -7.01
C ARG A 65 -14.74 6.69 -6.73
N MET A 66 -14.56 6.28 -5.46
CA MET A 66 -13.45 5.41 -5.06
C MET A 66 -13.53 4.05 -5.76
N THR A 67 -12.48 3.72 -6.53
CA THR A 67 -12.42 2.50 -7.35
C THR A 67 -12.31 1.25 -6.50
N GLN A 68 -11.50 1.28 -5.44
CA GLN A 68 -11.29 0.12 -4.57
C GLN A 68 -12.56 -0.36 -3.87
N PHE A 69 -13.48 0.55 -3.49
CA PHE A 69 -14.78 0.15 -2.97
C PHE A 69 -15.58 -0.64 -4.03
N LYS A 70 -15.59 -0.16 -5.28
CA LYS A 70 -16.29 -0.81 -6.38
C LYS A 70 -15.75 -2.23 -6.65
N GLU A 71 -14.43 -2.38 -6.60
CA GLU A 71 -13.74 -3.65 -6.83
C GLU A 71 -14.00 -4.65 -5.69
N LYS A 72 -13.83 -4.21 -4.43
CA LYS A 72 -13.98 -5.08 -3.25
C LYS A 72 -15.44 -5.44 -2.95
N ALA A 73 -16.37 -4.52 -3.15
CA ALA A 73 -17.80 -4.77 -2.93
C ALA A 73 -18.43 -5.65 -4.01
N GLY A 74 -17.87 -5.70 -5.22
CA GLY A 74 -18.37 -6.51 -6.32
C GLY A 74 -19.85 -6.25 -6.63
N LYS A 75 -20.62 -7.32 -6.84
CA LYS A 75 -22.06 -7.25 -7.12
C LYS A 75 -22.94 -7.13 -5.86
N ASN A 76 -22.41 -7.48 -4.67
CA ASN A 76 -23.17 -7.52 -3.42
C ASN A 76 -22.89 -6.33 -2.51
N ARG A 77 -23.01 -5.12 -3.05
CA ARG A 77 -22.70 -3.87 -2.33
C ARG A 77 -23.49 -3.68 -1.03
N GLU A 78 -24.67 -4.25 -0.94
CA GLU A 78 -25.53 -4.14 0.23
C GLU A 78 -25.06 -4.98 1.43
N ASN A 79 -24.22 -5.97 1.20
CA ASN A 79 -23.74 -6.90 2.22
C ASN A 79 -22.32 -6.60 2.73
N VAL A 80 -21.69 -5.53 2.24
CA VAL A 80 -20.37 -5.13 2.74
C VAL A 80 -20.50 -4.20 3.94
N SER A 81 -19.48 -4.18 4.81
CA SER A 81 -19.48 -3.29 5.96
C SER A 81 -19.47 -1.81 5.54
N SER A 82 -20.13 -0.96 6.32
CA SER A 82 -20.04 0.50 6.13
C SER A 82 -18.60 0.99 6.25
N GLY A 83 -17.76 0.32 7.06
CA GLY A 83 -16.33 0.61 7.17
C GLY A 83 -15.60 0.44 5.84
N LEU A 84 -15.97 -0.54 5.01
CA LEU A 84 -15.38 -0.69 3.67
C LEU A 84 -15.74 0.47 2.73
N TYR A 85 -16.84 1.17 2.96
CA TYR A 85 -17.22 2.37 2.22
C TYR A 85 -16.52 3.63 2.73
N THR A 86 -16.33 3.75 4.05
CA THR A 86 -15.85 4.97 4.70
C THR A 86 -14.36 4.94 5.08
N TYR A 87 -13.65 3.80 4.92
CA TYR A 87 -12.23 3.73 5.27
C TYR A 87 -11.33 4.77 4.59
N PRO A 88 -11.64 5.34 3.41
CA PRO A 88 -10.83 6.41 2.86
C PRO A 88 -10.78 7.65 3.76
N ASN A 89 -11.84 7.92 4.55
CA ASN A 89 -11.84 8.98 5.55
C ASN A 89 -11.00 8.62 6.78
N LEU A 90 -10.92 7.34 7.15
CA LEU A 90 -9.98 6.87 8.18
C LEU A 90 -8.53 7.02 7.69
N MET A 91 -8.24 6.71 6.43
CA MET A 91 -6.91 6.96 5.86
C MET A 91 -6.58 8.45 5.84
N ALA A 92 -7.54 9.32 5.51
CA ALA A 92 -7.36 10.75 5.61
C ALA A 92 -7.04 11.19 7.06
N ALA A 93 -7.71 10.59 8.05
CA ALA A 93 -7.41 10.84 9.46
C ALA A 93 -6.01 10.37 9.85
N ASP A 94 -5.56 9.19 9.36
CA ASP A 94 -4.21 8.68 9.61
C ASP A 94 -3.11 9.64 9.13
N ILE A 95 -3.38 10.39 8.08
CA ILE A 95 -2.44 11.36 7.49
C ILE A 95 -2.54 12.73 8.17
N LEU A 96 -3.76 13.25 8.27
CA LEU A 96 -4.01 14.62 8.74
C LEU A 96 -3.83 14.79 10.23
N LEU A 97 -4.00 13.73 11.04
CA LEU A 97 -3.78 13.75 12.47
C LEU A 97 -2.34 14.17 12.84
N TYR A 98 -1.40 13.81 11.98
CA TYR A 98 0.03 14.08 12.17
C TYR A 98 0.55 15.27 11.35
N PHE A 99 -0.33 16.02 10.69
CA PHE A 99 0.03 17.18 9.87
C PHE A 99 1.11 16.84 8.83
N SER A 100 0.99 15.67 8.20
CA SER A 100 2.00 15.16 7.26
C SER A 100 2.02 16.00 5.98
N ASP A 101 3.21 16.47 5.59
CA ASP A 101 3.44 17.17 4.33
C ASP A 101 3.63 16.22 3.16
N LEU A 102 4.30 15.08 3.40
CA LEU A 102 4.63 14.07 2.40
C LEU A 102 4.13 12.69 2.82
N VAL A 103 3.50 11.98 1.89
CA VAL A 103 2.97 10.64 2.14
C VAL A 103 3.53 9.67 1.09
N PRO A 104 4.37 8.68 1.50
CA PRO A 104 4.82 7.63 0.60
C PRO A 104 3.64 6.76 0.19
N VAL A 105 3.33 6.74 -1.09
CA VAL A 105 2.20 5.97 -1.64
C VAL A 105 2.59 5.27 -2.94
N GLY A 106 2.04 4.06 -3.15
CA GLY A 106 2.03 3.43 -4.46
C GLY A 106 0.92 4.01 -5.35
N ASP A 107 0.98 3.70 -6.64
CA ASP A 107 0.02 4.19 -7.64
C ASP A 107 -1.45 3.87 -7.29
N ASP A 108 -1.69 2.72 -6.67
CA ASP A 108 -3.02 2.27 -6.25
C ASP A 108 -3.60 3.11 -5.09
N GLN A 109 -2.78 3.89 -4.39
CA GLN A 109 -3.20 4.75 -3.28
C GLN A 109 -3.32 6.25 -3.67
N LYS A 110 -2.94 6.63 -4.89
CA LYS A 110 -3.01 8.02 -5.34
C LYS A 110 -4.42 8.61 -5.18
N GLN A 111 -5.45 7.85 -5.56
CA GLN A 111 -6.84 8.31 -5.46
C GLN A 111 -7.27 8.57 -4.01
N HIS A 112 -6.77 7.80 -3.06
CA HIS A 112 -7.06 8.01 -1.64
C HIS A 112 -6.37 9.27 -1.11
N LEU A 113 -5.14 9.53 -1.57
CA LEU A 113 -4.42 10.73 -1.17
C LEU A 113 -5.07 11.98 -1.77
N GLU A 114 -5.53 11.94 -3.03
CA GLU A 114 -6.30 13.03 -3.62
C GLU A 114 -7.59 13.32 -2.83
N LEU A 115 -8.29 12.27 -2.39
CA LEU A 115 -9.44 12.45 -1.51
C LEU A 115 -9.04 13.10 -0.17
N THR A 116 -7.91 12.72 0.40
CA THR A 116 -7.38 13.33 1.63
C THR A 116 -7.14 14.82 1.44
N ARG A 117 -6.55 15.21 0.31
CA ARG A 117 -6.32 16.61 -0.08
C ARG A 117 -7.64 17.39 -0.22
N ASP A 118 -8.62 16.80 -0.91
CA ASP A 118 -9.97 17.39 -1.07
C ASP A 118 -10.64 17.61 0.31
N ILE A 119 -10.51 16.64 1.22
CA ILE A 119 -11.07 16.73 2.58
C ILE A 119 -10.36 17.83 3.37
N ALA A 120 -9.03 17.87 3.36
CA ALA A 120 -8.23 18.90 4.05
C ALA A 120 -8.59 20.31 3.54
N GLN A 121 -8.63 20.49 2.21
CA GLN A 121 -9.00 21.76 1.60
C GLN A 121 -10.42 22.19 1.96
N LYS A 122 -11.37 21.24 1.92
CA LYS A 122 -12.75 21.54 2.32
C LYS A 122 -12.84 21.95 3.78
N PHE A 123 -12.17 21.22 4.67
CA PHE A 123 -12.15 21.55 6.11
C PHE A 123 -11.60 22.95 6.34
N ASN A 124 -10.44 23.25 5.75
CA ASN A 124 -9.83 24.58 5.84
C ASN A 124 -10.77 25.70 5.35
N ASN A 125 -11.46 25.46 4.23
CA ASN A 125 -12.41 26.45 3.69
C ASN A 125 -13.65 26.61 4.58
N ASP A 126 -14.25 25.51 5.04
CA ASP A 126 -15.48 25.54 5.84
C ASP A 126 -15.28 26.25 7.18
N TYR A 127 -14.08 26.12 7.76
CA TYR A 127 -13.75 26.69 9.08
C TYR A 127 -12.84 27.92 9.00
N SER A 128 -12.61 28.48 7.84
CA SER A 128 -11.70 29.62 7.63
C SER A 128 -12.01 30.82 8.55
N ASN A 129 -13.30 31.13 8.74
CA ASN A 129 -13.76 32.22 9.59
C ASN A 129 -13.68 31.93 11.10
N PHE A 130 -13.30 30.70 11.48
CA PHE A 130 -13.23 30.22 12.85
C PHE A 130 -11.80 29.85 13.26
N GLY A 131 -10.79 30.34 12.54
CA GLY A 131 -9.39 29.98 12.76
C GLY A 131 -8.92 28.73 12.07
N GLY A 132 -9.75 28.12 11.21
CA GLY A 132 -9.43 26.91 10.44
C GLY A 132 -8.82 27.16 9.08
N ALA A 133 -8.55 28.43 8.72
CA ALA A 133 -7.80 28.72 7.51
C ALA A 133 -6.41 28.10 7.62
N ASP A 134 -6.05 27.25 6.64
CA ASP A 134 -4.78 26.52 6.61
C ASP A 134 -4.52 25.62 7.86
N PHE A 135 -5.60 25.13 8.50
CA PHE A 135 -5.49 24.26 9.68
C PHE A 135 -4.79 22.96 9.33
N PHE A 136 -5.23 22.25 8.29
CA PHE A 136 -4.52 21.08 7.80
C PHE A 136 -3.56 21.44 6.66
N PRO A 137 -2.32 20.93 6.66
CA PRO A 137 -1.50 20.95 5.46
C PRO A 137 -2.19 20.15 4.34
N ILE A 138 -1.89 20.49 3.10
CA ILE A 138 -2.35 19.71 1.95
C ILE A 138 -1.24 18.73 1.58
N PRO A 139 -1.33 17.44 1.95
CA PRO A 139 -0.24 16.50 1.80
C PRO A 139 0.09 16.22 0.34
N ASP A 140 1.37 16.08 0.02
CA ASP A 140 1.85 15.71 -1.30
C ASP A 140 2.24 14.23 -1.37
N PRO A 141 2.01 13.55 -2.51
CA PRO A 141 2.45 12.18 -2.70
C PRO A 141 3.97 12.10 -2.85
N LEU A 142 4.61 11.26 -2.07
CA LEU A 142 5.97 10.82 -2.33
C LEU A 142 5.91 9.50 -3.11
N ILE A 143 6.05 9.60 -4.43
CA ILE A 143 6.03 8.44 -5.31
C ILE A 143 7.47 7.97 -5.46
N ILE A 144 7.76 6.77 -4.99
CA ILE A 144 9.04 6.11 -5.22
C ILE A 144 8.95 5.50 -6.63
N ASP A 145 9.97 5.78 -7.45
CA ASP A 145 10.04 5.45 -8.89
C ASP A 145 9.46 4.09 -9.29
N GLU A 146 8.98 4.00 -10.54
CA GLU A 146 8.30 2.84 -11.15
C GLU A 146 9.10 1.54 -11.12
N SER A 147 10.41 1.58 -10.84
CA SER A 147 11.26 0.40 -10.63
C SER A 147 10.82 -0.50 -9.46
N SER A 148 9.88 -0.06 -8.65
CA SER A 148 9.38 -0.79 -7.47
C SER A 148 8.21 -1.74 -7.75
N ARG A 149 7.72 -1.86 -9.00
CA ARG A 149 6.61 -2.75 -9.31
C ARG A 149 7.09 -4.17 -9.59
N VAL A 150 7.22 -4.96 -8.53
CA VAL A 150 7.59 -6.37 -8.64
C VAL A 150 6.44 -7.18 -9.23
N MET A 151 6.75 -7.98 -10.26
CA MET A 151 5.78 -8.85 -10.94
C MET A 151 5.83 -10.27 -10.38
N SER A 152 4.76 -11.05 -10.63
CA SER A 152 4.65 -12.44 -10.19
C SER A 152 5.79 -13.30 -10.77
N LEU A 153 6.36 -14.18 -9.94
CA LEU A 153 7.37 -15.15 -10.40
C LEU A 153 6.80 -16.19 -11.39
N ARG A 154 5.47 -16.26 -11.53
CA ARG A 154 4.78 -17.21 -12.43
C ARG A 154 4.22 -16.53 -13.69
N ASP A 155 4.16 -15.19 -13.69
CA ASP A 155 3.62 -14.40 -14.80
C ASP A 155 4.20 -12.97 -14.73
N GLY A 156 5.20 -12.67 -15.54
CA GLY A 156 5.87 -11.37 -15.59
C GLY A 156 4.97 -10.20 -16.02
N LYS A 157 3.74 -10.46 -16.43
CA LYS A 157 2.75 -9.44 -16.79
C LYS A 157 1.77 -9.11 -15.67
N LYS A 158 1.73 -9.93 -14.60
CA LYS A 158 0.85 -9.72 -13.44
C LYS A 158 1.65 -9.21 -12.26
N LYS A 159 1.14 -8.19 -11.56
CA LYS A 159 1.72 -7.71 -10.31
C LYS A 159 1.80 -8.88 -9.30
N MET A 160 2.92 -9.00 -8.58
CA MET A 160 3.04 -9.91 -7.45
C MET A 160 1.94 -9.60 -6.44
N SER A 161 1.18 -10.62 -6.05
CA SER A 161 0.01 -10.43 -5.18
C SER A 161 -0.01 -11.43 -4.05
N LYS A 162 -0.31 -10.93 -2.84
CA LYS A 162 -0.52 -11.75 -1.65
C LYS A 162 -1.73 -12.67 -1.80
N SER A 163 -2.72 -12.28 -2.58
CA SER A 163 -3.95 -13.04 -2.82
C SER A 163 -3.86 -14.07 -3.95
N ASP A 164 -2.69 -14.20 -4.61
CA ASP A 164 -2.48 -15.26 -5.60
C ASP A 164 -2.58 -16.64 -4.90
N PRO A 165 -3.37 -17.58 -5.43
CA PRO A 165 -3.53 -18.91 -4.82
C PRO A 165 -2.22 -19.70 -4.77
N SER A 166 -1.26 -19.41 -5.67
CA SER A 166 0.05 -20.06 -5.69
C SER A 166 1.06 -19.32 -4.81
N ALA A 167 1.51 -19.94 -3.72
CA ALA A 167 2.62 -19.41 -2.92
C ALA A 167 3.94 -19.29 -3.71
N MET A 168 4.07 -20.02 -4.84
CA MET A 168 5.25 -19.95 -5.73
C MET A 168 5.26 -18.71 -6.63
N SER A 169 4.21 -17.90 -6.60
CA SER A 169 4.10 -16.67 -7.41
C SER A 169 4.80 -15.46 -6.77
N ARG A 170 5.15 -15.57 -5.49
CA ARG A 170 5.69 -14.47 -4.69
C ARG A 170 6.75 -14.91 -3.69
N ILE A 171 7.56 -13.98 -3.24
CA ILE A 171 8.47 -14.15 -2.09
C ILE A 171 7.82 -13.43 -0.90
N GLU A 172 7.79 -14.08 0.24
CA GLU A 172 7.29 -13.53 1.49
C GLU A 172 8.45 -13.32 2.48
N PHE A 173 8.35 -12.33 3.36
CA PHE A 173 9.38 -12.10 4.38
C PHE A 173 9.56 -13.27 5.37
N LYS A 174 8.58 -14.18 5.42
CA LYS A 174 8.63 -15.40 6.24
C LYS A 174 9.25 -16.60 5.51
N ASP A 175 9.56 -16.48 4.23
CA ASP A 175 10.22 -17.56 3.48
C ASP A 175 11.66 -17.71 3.98
N ASP A 176 12.06 -18.93 4.25
CA ASP A 176 13.46 -19.26 4.50
C ASP A 176 14.29 -19.25 3.21
N ASN A 177 15.62 -19.29 3.36
CA ASN A 177 16.53 -19.23 2.23
C ASN A 177 16.31 -20.37 1.22
N ASP A 178 16.02 -21.58 1.68
CA ASP A 178 15.82 -22.74 0.81
C ASP A 178 14.53 -22.58 -0.01
N LEU A 179 13.48 -22.05 0.61
CA LEU A 179 12.23 -21.77 -0.07
C LEU A 179 12.39 -20.62 -1.09
N ILE A 180 13.13 -19.56 -0.75
CA ILE A 180 13.43 -18.45 -1.69
C ILE A 180 14.19 -19.00 -2.89
N ILE A 181 15.26 -19.77 -2.68
CA ILE A 181 16.04 -20.39 -3.77
C ILE A 181 15.13 -21.25 -4.64
N LYS A 182 14.26 -22.07 -4.03
CA LYS A 182 13.29 -22.90 -4.76
C LYS A 182 12.29 -22.08 -5.57
N LYS A 183 11.79 -20.97 -5.04
CA LYS A 183 10.85 -20.08 -5.72
C LYS A 183 11.52 -19.41 -6.92
N ILE A 184 12.73 -18.88 -6.76
CA ILE A 184 13.50 -18.27 -7.85
C ILE A 184 13.87 -19.30 -8.93
N SER A 185 14.37 -20.47 -8.55
CA SER A 185 14.72 -21.54 -9.49
C SER A 185 13.52 -22.06 -10.29
N LYS A 186 12.32 -21.94 -9.76
CA LYS A 186 11.07 -22.32 -10.43
C LYS A 186 10.31 -21.14 -11.03
N ALA A 187 10.86 -19.93 -10.96
CA ALA A 187 10.26 -18.76 -11.59
C ALA A 187 10.16 -19.00 -13.12
N LYS A 188 9.08 -18.47 -13.68
CA LYS A 188 8.88 -18.53 -15.13
C LYS A 188 9.95 -17.67 -15.81
N THR A 189 10.57 -18.21 -16.84
CA THR A 189 11.52 -17.53 -17.71
C THR A 189 11.41 -18.12 -19.13
N ASP A 190 12.17 -17.57 -20.07
CA ASP A 190 12.28 -18.07 -21.43
C ASP A 190 13.63 -18.81 -21.63
N PRO A 191 13.81 -19.59 -22.71
CA PRO A 191 15.02 -20.38 -22.95
C PRO A 191 16.17 -19.59 -23.60
N LEU A 192 16.01 -18.29 -23.82
CA LEU A 192 17.03 -17.47 -24.49
C LEU A 192 18.14 -17.07 -23.48
N PRO A 193 19.36 -16.79 -23.95
CA PRO A 193 20.42 -16.27 -23.10
C PRO A 193 20.04 -14.91 -22.51
N LEU A 194 20.79 -14.45 -21.50
CA LEU A 194 20.59 -13.12 -20.93
C LEU A 194 20.62 -12.05 -22.05
N PRO A 195 19.76 -11.04 -21.98
CA PRO A 195 19.73 -9.97 -22.97
C PRO A 195 21.03 -9.18 -22.96
N SER A 196 21.47 -8.73 -24.13
CA SER A 196 22.65 -7.86 -24.28
C SER A 196 22.25 -6.36 -24.29
N SER A 197 20.99 -6.05 -24.31
CA SER A 197 20.45 -4.68 -24.32
C SER A 197 19.17 -4.57 -23.49
N ILE A 198 18.95 -3.43 -22.84
CA ILE A 198 17.71 -3.14 -22.10
C ILE A 198 16.48 -3.22 -23.01
N ASN A 199 16.62 -2.81 -24.27
CA ASN A 199 15.50 -2.85 -25.24
C ASN A 199 14.99 -4.27 -25.49
N ASP A 200 15.85 -5.29 -25.31
CA ASP A 200 15.44 -6.70 -25.45
C ASP A 200 14.49 -7.14 -24.33
N LEU A 201 14.45 -6.43 -23.19
CA LEU A 201 13.59 -6.73 -22.04
C LEU A 201 12.13 -6.39 -22.30
N ASP A 202 11.81 -5.49 -23.21
CA ASP A 202 10.45 -5.06 -23.50
C ASP A 202 9.56 -6.24 -23.96
N THR A 203 10.17 -7.22 -24.62
CA THR A 203 9.47 -8.42 -25.11
C THR A 203 9.58 -9.62 -24.17
N ARG A 204 10.35 -9.50 -23.08
CA ARG A 204 10.71 -10.59 -22.16
C ARG A 204 10.34 -10.24 -20.69
N PRO A 205 9.05 -10.12 -20.37
CA PRO A 205 8.59 -9.58 -19.08
C PRO A 205 9.04 -10.41 -17.87
N GLU A 206 9.21 -11.72 -18.00
CA GLU A 206 9.66 -12.58 -16.91
C GLU A 206 11.14 -12.34 -16.60
N VAL A 207 11.98 -12.23 -17.63
CA VAL A 207 13.41 -11.92 -17.46
C VAL A 207 13.58 -10.51 -16.91
N HIS A 208 12.83 -9.54 -17.46
CA HIS A 208 12.81 -8.17 -16.97
C HIS A 208 12.50 -8.12 -15.47
N ASN A 209 11.47 -8.84 -15.02
CA ASN A 209 11.10 -8.91 -13.60
C ASN A 209 12.25 -9.45 -12.73
N LEU A 210 12.86 -10.56 -13.11
CA LEU A 210 13.95 -11.17 -12.32
C LEU A 210 15.18 -10.26 -12.24
N LEU A 211 15.57 -9.63 -13.37
CA LEU A 211 16.68 -8.69 -13.40
C LEU A 211 16.37 -7.40 -12.62
N SER A 212 15.13 -6.91 -12.66
CA SER A 212 14.70 -5.76 -11.87
C SER A 212 14.76 -6.03 -10.37
N ILE A 213 14.32 -7.23 -9.94
CA ILE A 213 14.45 -7.66 -8.54
C ILE A 213 15.92 -7.69 -8.13
N PHE A 214 16.79 -8.29 -8.95
CA PHE A 214 18.22 -8.37 -8.67
C PHE A 214 18.86 -6.97 -8.61
N SER A 215 18.60 -6.12 -9.59
CA SER A 215 19.04 -4.72 -9.64
C SER A 215 18.66 -3.96 -8.36
N SER A 216 17.40 -4.04 -7.96
CA SER A 216 16.88 -3.36 -6.77
C SER A 216 17.55 -3.85 -5.48
N LEU A 217 17.83 -5.14 -5.35
CA LEU A 217 18.44 -5.73 -4.15
C LEU A 217 19.97 -5.54 -4.10
N SER A 218 20.64 -5.56 -5.26
CA SER A 218 22.09 -5.37 -5.33
C SER A 218 22.53 -3.91 -5.33
N GLY A 219 21.58 -2.97 -5.56
CA GLY A 219 21.88 -1.55 -5.76
C GLY A 219 22.55 -1.26 -7.11
N SER A 220 22.66 -2.26 -8.01
CA SER A 220 23.21 -2.10 -9.34
C SER A 220 22.15 -1.53 -10.29
N LYS A 221 22.56 -0.77 -11.29
CA LYS A 221 21.61 -0.33 -12.32
C LYS A 221 21.24 -1.52 -13.22
N LEU A 222 20.00 -1.56 -13.69
CA LEU A 222 19.49 -2.63 -14.56
C LEU A 222 20.34 -2.83 -15.83
N ILE A 223 20.96 -1.75 -16.33
CA ILE A 223 21.88 -1.79 -17.50
C ILE A 223 23.20 -2.47 -17.19
N ASP A 224 23.60 -2.53 -15.93
CA ASP A 224 24.89 -3.08 -15.48
C ASP A 224 24.76 -4.54 -15.00
N VAL A 225 23.54 -5.09 -15.00
CA VAL A 225 23.18 -6.45 -14.61
C VAL A 225 23.07 -7.36 -15.82
#